data_b7af6fdc0d8e77338236fbc619aa64e1
#
_entry.id   b7af6fdc0d8e77338236fbc619aa64e1
#
_cell.length_a   1.000
_cell.length_b   1.000
_cell.length_c   1.000
_cell.angle_alpha   90.00
_cell.angle_beta   90.00
_cell.angle_gamma   90.00
#
_symmetry.space_group_name_H-M   'P 1'
#
loop_
_entity.id
_entity.type
_entity.pdbx_description
1 polymer ?
#
loop_
_entity_poly.entity_id
_entity_poly.type
_entity_poly.pdbx_seq_one_letter_code
_entity_poly.pdbx_strand_id
1 'polypeptide(L)'
;MERIVYQCSVLQGQNKVGDLKKLDNGYYEVRLGALGAFNAQGWLYSEAEGRRLLEGSGGLMRMIETARLRGECGHPRYRPGMSQLEWFTRVNDIYEPNVCFHIRRMRLEAGTDEKGRAVTMVIGEVKSSGKESAWFDRQLENRDEDVCFSVRSFTDDRVVNGVKTKFLKKIVTYDTINEPGIPKSSKYHTASMESLGDDVITGAELEHAFFTDVLRSEVARLPQVGFGEGVSFENRNSNLITLISDIERPIKSFVPSAWRW
;
A
#
# COMPACT_ATOMS: atom_id res chain seq x y z
N MET A 1 -12.16 -19.42 9.47
CA MET A 1 -10.95 -19.33 8.65
C MET A 1 -10.76 -17.88 8.29
N GLU A 2 -9.66 -17.28 8.71
CA GLU A 2 -9.28 -15.92 8.33
C GLU A 2 -8.60 -15.99 6.96
N ARG A 3 -9.07 -15.18 6.01
CA ARG A 3 -8.48 -15.10 4.66
C ARG A 3 -7.63 -13.84 4.56
N ILE A 4 -6.40 -13.97 4.10
CA ILE A 4 -5.61 -12.83 3.64
C ILE A 4 -5.84 -12.69 2.15
N VAL A 5 -6.41 -11.56 1.76
CA VAL A 5 -6.71 -11.26 0.37
C VAL A 5 -5.75 -10.19 -0.13
N TYR A 6 -5.14 -10.45 -1.29
CA TYR A 6 -4.36 -9.47 -2.01
C TYR A 6 -5.24 -8.86 -3.07
N GLN A 7 -5.50 -7.60 -2.93
CA GLN A 7 -6.16 -6.84 -3.97
C GLN A 7 -5.43 -5.54 -4.21
N CYS A 8 -5.10 -5.33 -5.48
CA CYS A 8 -4.88 -4.02 -6.01
C CYS A 8 -6.25 -3.52 -6.48
N SER A 9 -6.76 -2.49 -5.86
CA SER A 9 -8.07 -1.95 -6.22
C SER A 9 -7.89 -0.78 -7.16
N VAL A 10 -8.69 -0.77 -8.21
CA VAL A 10 -8.62 0.18 -9.32
C VAL A 10 -9.88 1.03 -9.34
N LEU A 11 -9.76 2.35 -9.47
CA LEU A 11 -10.85 3.25 -9.83
C LEU A 11 -10.38 4.47 -10.61
N GLN A 12 -11.14 4.79 -11.65
CA GLN A 12 -10.95 5.96 -12.48
C GLN A 12 -11.41 7.25 -11.82
N GLY A 13 -10.61 8.31 -11.97
CA GLY A 13 -11.06 9.67 -11.84
C GLY A 13 -10.56 10.47 -13.02
N GLN A 14 -11.45 11.09 -13.77
CA GLN A 14 -11.03 12.11 -14.72
C GLN A 14 -10.92 13.43 -13.98
N ASN A 15 -9.71 13.95 -13.85
CA ASN A 15 -9.56 15.32 -13.42
C ASN A 15 -8.52 16.03 -14.30
N LYS A 16 -9.01 16.81 -15.21
CA LYS A 16 -8.19 17.71 -16.02
C LYS A 16 -7.91 19.05 -15.33
N VAL A 17 -8.39 19.24 -14.10
CA VAL A 17 -8.32 20.52 -13.39
C VAL A 17 -7.94 20.26 -11.95
N GLY A 18 -6.70 20.50 -11.62
CA GLY A 18 -6.20 20.47 -10.25
C GLY A 18 -4.84 21.14 -10.16
N ASP A 19 -4.55 21.71 -9.01
CA ASP A 19 -3.24 22.30 -8.76
C ASP A 19 -2.28 21.23 -8.24
N LEU A 20 -1.25 20.96 -9.02
CA LEU A 20 -0.11 20.17 -8.57
C LEU A 20 0.73 21.02 -7.60
N LYS A 21 0.76 20.62 -6.33
CA LYS A 21 1.48 21.35 -5.30
C LYS A 21 2.96 20.97 -5.30
N LYS A 22 3.77 21.82 -5.90
CA LYS A 22 5.23 21.69 -5.88
C LYS A 22 5.78 22.24 -4.58
N LEU A 23 6.65 21.47 -3.95
CA LEU A 23 7.36 21.81 -2.72
C LEU A 23 8.83 22.17 -3.02
N ASP A 24 9.61 22.38 -1.96
CA ASP A 24 11.05 22.56 -2.04
C ASP A 24 11.78 21.32 -2.61
N ASN A 25 12.95 21.55 -3.13
CA ASN A 25 13.85 20.50 -3.63
C ASN A 25 13.22 19.54 -4.68
N GLY A 26 12.18 20.02 -5.40
CA GLY A 26 11.53 19.26 -6.46
C GLY A 26 10.62 18.14 -5.98
N TYR A 27 10.19 18.16 -4.71
CA TYR A 27 9.12 17.28 -4.24
C TYR A 27 7.74 17.85 -4.61
N TYR A 28 6.78 16.96 -4.72
CA TYR A 28 5.39 17.26 -4.95
C TYR A 28 4.55 16.68 -3.83
N GLU A 29 3.56 17.42 -3.39
CA GLU A 29 2.57 16.95 -2.44
C GLU A 29 1.42 16.30 -3.19
N VAL A 30 1.14 15.03 -2.88
CA VAL A 30 0.15 14.21 -3.58
C VAL A 30 -0.74 13.46 -2.59
N ARG A 31 -1.90 13.00 -3.06
CA ARG A 31 -2.78 12.11 -2.31
C ARG A 31 -2.42 10.66 -2.65
N LEU A 32 -1.82 9.96 -1.71
CA LEU A 32 -1.43 8.56 -1.87
C LEU A 32 -2.59 7.59 -1.66
N GLY A 33 -3.59 7.98 -0.85
CA GLY A 33 -4.72 7.14 -0.51
C GLY A 33 -5.63 7.77 0.54
N ALA A 34 -6.55 6.97 1.08
CA ALA A 34 -7.39 7.35 2.21
C ALA A 34 -7.69 6.16 3.11
N LEU A 35 -7.90 6.44 4.40
CA LEU A 35 -8.37 5.50 5.42
C LEU A 35 -9.82 5.84 5.78
N GLY A 36 -10.60 4.85 6.23
CA GLY A 36 -12.04 5.03 6.42
C GLY A 36 -12.80 5.19 5.10
N ALA A 37 -12.15 4.94 3.97
CA ALA A 37 -12.69 5.07 2.63
C ALA A 37 -13.06 3.70 2.04
N PHE A 38 -14.11 3.68 1.24
CA PHE A 38 -14.44 2.51 0.43
C PHE A 38 -13.63 2.51 -0.85
N ASN A 39 -13.17 1.33 -1.24
CA ASN A 39 -12.63 1.15 -2.58
C ASN A 39 -13.76 0.84 -3.58
N ALA A 40 -13.41 0.75 -4.86
CA ALA A 40 -14.31 0.44 -5.96
C ALA A 40 -15.13 -0.83 -5.76
N GLN A 41 -14.57 -1.81 -5.11
CA GLN A 41 -15.20 -3.10 -4.87
C GLN A 41 -16.09 -3.08 -3.62
N GLY A 42 -16.28 -1.92 -3.00
CA GLY A 42 -17.09 -1.75 -1.80
C GLY A 42 -16.43 -2.24 -0.52
N TRP A 43 -15.11 -2.39 -0.49
CA TRP A 43 -14.36 -2.70 0.72
C TRP A 43 -13.93 -1.42 1.44
N LEU A 44 -14.25 -1.34 2.72
CA LEU A 44 -13.81 -0.27 3.62
C LEU A 44 -12.40 -0.54 4.11
N TYR A 45 -11.46 0.37 3.90
CA TYR A 45 -10.16 0.33 4.57
C TYR A 45 -10.28 0.82 5.99
N SER A 46 -9.96 -0.03 6.97
CA SER A 46 -10.04 0.33 8.39
C SER A 46 -9.12 1.48 8.73
N GLU A 47 -9.69 2.53 9.33
CA GLU A 47 -8.94 3.72 9.72
C GLU A 47 -8.00 3.45 10.89
N ALA A 48 -8.44 2.67 11.88
CA ALA A 48 -7.69 2.42 13.11
C ALA A 48 -6.34 1.75 12.83
N GLU A 49 -6.33 0.69 12.02
CA GLU A 49 -5.10 -0.03 11.65
C GLU A 49 -4.22 0.80 10.74
N GLY A 50 -4.82 1.54 9.80
CA GLY A 50 -4.08 2.44 8.92
C GLY A 50 -3.36 3.53 9.70
N ARG A 51 -4.04 4.19 10.65
CA ARG A 51 -3.41 5.17 11.55
C ARG A 51 -2.28 4.55 12.35
N ARG A 52 -2.50 3.38 12.95
CA ARG A 52 -1.46 2.68 13.72
C ARG A 52 -0.20 2.42 12.89
N LEU A 53 -0.35 2.07 11.61
CA LEU A 53 0.79 1.80 10.73
C LEU A 53 1.50 3.08 10.26
N LEU A 54 0.77 4.19 10.09
CA LEU A 54 1.28 5.45 9.58
C LEU A 54 1.76 6.42 10.67
N GLU A 55 1.26 6.28 11.91
CA GLU A 55 1.65 7.11 13.06
C GLU A 55 2.60 6.36 14.03
N GLY A 56 2.74 5.04 13.84
CA GLY A 56 3.59 4.20 14.69
C GLY A 56 5.05 4.14 14.20
N SER A 57 5.91 3.55 15.02
CA SER A 57 7.33 3.31 14.71
C SER A 57 7.58 2.03 13.89
N GLY A 58 6.64 1.66 13.02
CA GLY A 58 6.72 0.43 12.21
C GLY A 58 7.71 0.50 11.05
N GLY A 59 7.82 -0.60 10.32
CA GLY A 59 8.76 -0.74 9.21
C GLY A 59 8.60 0.34 8.12
N LEU A 60 7.36 0.74 7.80
CA LEU A 60 7.09 1.79 6.84
C LEU A 60 7.67 3.15 7.27
N MET A 61 7.39 3.56 8.52
CA MET A 61 7.88 4.84 9.05
C MET A 61 9.39 4.85 9.17
N ARG A 62 10.00 3.72 9.57
CA ARG A 62 11.46 3.58 9.56
C ARG A 62 12.06 3.76 8.16
N MET A 63 11.39 3.26 7.10
CA MET A 63 11.85 3.47 5.73
C MET A 63 11.79 4.95 5.33
N ILE A 64 10.78 5.69 5.79
CA ILE A 64 10.69 7.15 5.60
C ILE A 64 11.82 7.85 6.35
N GLU A 65 12.00 7.56 7.63
CA GLU A 65 13.04 8.16 8.49
C GLU A 65 14.45 7.92 7.95
N THR A 66 14.68 6.76 7.33
CA THR A 66 15.96 6.41 6.71
C THR A 66 16.06 6.81 5.24
N ALA A 67 15.08 7.56 4.70
CA ALA A 67 15.00 8.00 3.31
C ALA A 67 15.06 6.86 2.27
N ARG A 68 14.42 5.72 2.58
CA ARG A 68 14.46 4.51 1.75
C ARG A 68 13.10 4.11 1.18
N LEU A 69 12.01 4.82 1.52
CA LEU A 69 10.70 4.46 1.01
C LEU A 69 10.56 4.88 -0.45
N ARG A 70 10.29 3.92 -1.32
CA ARG A 70 10.16 4.09 -2.77
C ARG A 70 8.88 3.45 -3.27
N GLY A 71 8.34 3.99 -4.38
CA GLY A 71 7.22 3.43 -5.11
C GLY A 71 7.62 2.96 -6.50
N GLU A 72 6.88 1.97 -6.99
CA GLU A 72 7.09 1.38 -8.32
C GLU A 72 6.08 1.93 -9.34
N CYS A 73 6.43 1.83 -10.61
CA CYS A 73 5.51 1.96 -11.74
C CYS A 73 4.64 0.71 -11.83
N GLY A 74 3.40 0.84 -11.42
CA GLY A 74 2.45 -0.26 -11.37
C GLY A 74 2.65 -1.21 -10.19
N HIS A 75 1.57 -1.86 -9.80
CA HIS A 75 1.63 -2.92 -8.79
C HIS A 75 2.35 -4.17 -9.28
N PRO A 76 2.93 -4.97 -8.38
CA PRO A 76 3.38 -6.32 -8.71
C PRO A 76 2.26 -7.11 -9.39
N ARG A 77 2.63 -7.87 -10.41
CA ARG A 77 1.70 -8.76 -11.10
C ARG A 77 2.03 -10.22 -10.79
N TYR A 78 1.01 -10.98 -10.45
CA TYR A 78 1.13 -12.43 -10.38
C TYR A 78 1.46 -12.99 -11.78
N ARG A 79 2.39 -13.91 -11.87
CA ARG A 79 2.73 -14.59 -13.12
C ARG A 79 2.32 -16.07 -13.00
N PRO A 80 1.71 -16.67 -14.04
CA PRO A 80 1.42 -18.08 -14.04
C PRO A 80 2.67 -18.90 -13.71
N GLY A 81 2.53 -19.82 -12.76
CA GLY A 81 3.63 -20.67 -12.29
C GLY A 81 4.42 -20.11 -11.09
N MET A 82 4.16 -18.90 -10.64
CA MET A 82 4.71 -18.42 -9.37
C MET A 82 4.13 -19.24 -8.21
N SER A 83 5.00 -19.67 -7.33
CA SER A 83 4.58 -20.20 -6.02
C SER A 83 3.98 -19.08 -5.17
N GLN A 84 3.23 -19.46 -4.17
CA GLN A 84 2.68 -18.49 -3.21
C GLN A 84 3.78 -17.69 -2.51
N LEU A 85 4.86 -18.35 -2.11
CA LEU A 85 5.99 -17.70 -1.47
C LEU A 85 6.65 -16.66 -2.38
N GLU A 86 6.90 -16.99 -3.65
CA GLU A 86 7.44 -16.05 -4.63
C GLU A 86 6.52 -14.85 -4.81
N TRP A 87 5.21 -15.08 -4.88
CA TRP A 87 4.23 -14.01 -4.98
C TRP A 87 4.28 -13.09 -3.76
N PHE A 88 4.28 -13.65 -2.55
CA PHE A 88 4.38 -12.86 -1.32
C PHE A 88 5.67 -12.07 -1.23
N THR A 89 6.78 -12.71 -1.56
CA THR A 89 8.09 -12.04 -1.61
C THR A 89 8.02 -10.88 -2.58
N ARG A 90 7.46 -11.09 -3.78
CA ARG A 90 7.32 -10.03 -4.78
C ARG A 90 6.43 -8.87 -4.31
N VAL A 91 5.34 -9.14 -3.62
CA VAL A 91 4.47 -8.10 -3.04
C VAL A 91 5.19 -7.34 -1.93
N ASN A 92 5.97 -8.04 -1.09
CA ASN A 92 6.68 -7.44 0.02
C ASN A 92 7.90 -6.62 -0.38
N ASP A 93 8.55 -6.98 -1.48
CA ASP A 93 9.81 -6.37 -1.91
C ASP A 93 9.58 -5.26 -2.94
N ILE A 94 10.39 -4.21 -2.83
CA ILE A 94 10.47 -3.17 -3.85
C ILE A 94 11.42 -3.66 -4.95
N TYR A 95 10.89 -3.77 -6.16
CA TYR A 95 11.68 -4.18 -7.32
C TYR A 95 12.36 -2.96 -7.95
N GLU A 96 13.64 -2.79 -7.67
CA GLU A 96 14.43 -1.61 -8.06
C GLU A 96 14.31 -1.21 -9.54
N PRO A 97 14.24 -2.15 -10.52
CA PRO A 97 14.05 -1.78 -11.92
C PRO A 97 12.75 -1.05 -12.23
N ASN A 98 11.72 -1.19 -11.39
CA ASN A 98 10.42 -0.52 -11.55
C ASN A 98 10.28 0.74 -10.69
N VAL A 99 11.27 1.06 -9.86
CA VAL A 99 11.20 2.25 -9.01
C VAL A 99 11.12 3.51 -9.87
N CYS A 100 10.13 4.35 -9.58
CA CYS A 100 9.92 5.62 -10.27
C CYS A 100 9.87 6.83 -9.34
N PHE A 101 9.64 6.66 -8.04
CA PHE A 101 9.64 7.77 -7.09
C PHE A 101 10.08 7.37 -5.69
N HIS A 102 10.48 8.37 -4.94
CA HIS A 102 10.80 8.34 -3.52
C HIS A 102 9.74 9.08 -2.73
N ILE A 103 9.40 8.57 -1.56
CA ILE A 103 8.46 9.18 -0.60
C ILE A 103 9.27 9.63 0.61
N ARG A 104 9.45 10.95 0.80
CA ARG A 104 10.22 11.48 1.94
C ARG A 104 9.40 11.68 3.20
N ARG A 105 8.09 11.88 3.07
CA ARG A 105 7.18 12.13 4.20
C ARG A 105 5.78 11.64 3.87
N MET A 106 5.08 11.20 4.90
CA MET A 106 3.63 10.99 4.85
C MET A 106 2.97 11.63 6.07
N ARG A 107 1.74 12.09 5.90
CA ARG A 107 0.91 12.62 6.97
C ARG A 107 -0.55 12.29 6.72
N LEU A 108 -1.33 12.36 7.78
CA LEU A 108 -2.78 12.16 7.74
C LEU A 108 -3.48 13.51 7.83
N GLU A 109 -4.49 13.71 6.98
CA GLU A 109 -5.34 14.89 6.97
C GLU A 109 -6.80 14.50 6.96
N ALA A 110 -7.65 15.27 7.64
CA ALA A 110 -9.09 15.11 7.52
C ALA A 110 -9.55 15.49 6.10
N GLY A 111 -10.46 14.71 5.55
CA GLY A 111 -10.99 14.97 4.22
C GLY A 111 -12.36 14.32 4.03
N THR A 112 -12.86 14.34 2.81
CA THR A 112 -14.10 13.70 2.43
C THR A 112 -13.89 12.82 1.21
N ASP A 113 -14.62 11.71 1.14
CA ASP A 113 -14.73 10.91 -0.09
C ASP A 113 -15.65 11.61 -1.12
N GLU A 114 -15.86 10.95 -2.25
CA GLU A 114 -16.72 11.48 -3.33
C GLU A 114 -18.19 11.63 -2.93
N LYS A 115 -18.63 10.85 -1.95
CA LYS A 115 -20.00 10.90 -1.41
C LYS A 115 -20.14 11.87 -0.24
N GLY A 116 -19.09 12.68 0.03
CA GLY A 116 -19.07 13.64 1.13
C GLY A 116 -18.88 13.01 2.51
N ARG A 117 -18.57 11.71 2.62
CA ARG A 117 -18.32 11.04 3.90
C ARG A 117 -16.94 11.40 4.43
N ALA A 118 -16.84 11.63 5.73
CA ALA A 118 -15.56 11.90 6.37
C ALA A 118 -14.60 10.71 6.19
N VAL A 119 -13.37 11.00 5.75
CA VAL A 119 -12.27 10.04 5.59
C VAL A 119 -10.97 10.67 6.07
N THR A 120 -9.97 9.87 6.31
CA THR A 120 -8.62 10.35 6.59
C THR A 120 -7.75 10.16 5.34
N MET A 121 -7.37 11.28 4.71
CA MET A 121 -6.50 11.27 3.54
C MET A 121 -5.07 10.97 3.94
N VAL A 122 -4.38 10.17 3.15
CA VAL A 122 -2.94 9.92 3.26
C VAL A 122 -2.24 10.83 2.26
N ILE A 123 -1.57 11.85 2.76
CA ILE A 123 -0.82 12.81 1.96
C ILE A 123 0.66 12.43 1.96
N GLY A 124 1.27 12.37 0.77
CA GLY A 124 2.68 12.06 0.60
C GLY A 124 3.46 13.18 -0.06
N GLU A 125 4.73 13.31 0.29
CA GLU A 125 5.68 14.14 -0.42
C GLU A 125 6.56 13.25 -1.29
N VAL A 126 6.38 13.34 -2.61
CA VAL A 126 7.02 12.46 -3.59
C VAL A 126 7.94 13.20 -4.53
N LYS A 127 8.98 12.52 -5.00
CA LYS A 127 9.89 13.01 -6.03
C LYS A 127 10.34 11.86 -6.90
N SER A 128 10.51 12.11 -8.18
CA SER A 128 11.09 11.15 -9.13
C SER A 128 12.41 10.57 -8.62
N SER A 129 12.55 9.28 -8.73
CA SER A 129 13.72 8.51 -8.27
C SER A 129 13.75 7.13 -8.93
N GLY A 130 14.92 6.56 -9.08
CA GLY A 130 15.09 5.23 -9.64
C GLY A 130 15.13 5.22 -11.17
N LYS A 131 15.04 4.04 -11.74
CA LYS A 131 15.21 3.82 -13.18
C LYS A 131 14.12 4.47 -14.01
N GLU A 132 12.89 4.47 -13.53
CA GLU A 132 11.73 5.01 -14.23
C GLU A 132 11.41 6.47 -13.84
N SER A 133 12.38 7.17 -13.25
CA SER A 133 12.24 8.57 -12.79
C SER A 133 11.80 9.53 -13.90
N ALA A 134 12.41 9.44 -15.08
CA ALA A 134 12.07 10.32 -16.21
C ALA A 134 10.65 10.10 -16.75
N TRP A 135 10.13 8.88 -16.65
CA TRP A 135 8.75 8.57 -16.98
C TRP A 135 7.79 9.24 -15.98
N PHE A 136 8.09 9.13 -14.71
CA PHE A 136 7.28 9.73 -13.64
C PHE A 136 7.28 11.25 -13.69
N ASP A 137 8.44 11.89 -13.97
CA ASP A 137 8.54 13.34 -14.14
C ASP A 137 7.62 13.84 -15.27
N ARG A 138 7.66 13.17 -16.43
CA ARG A 138 6.80 13.56 -17.56
C ARG A 138 5.31 13.48 -17.19
N GLN A 139 4.91 12.45 -16.46
CA GLN A 139 3.52 12.31 -16.02
C GLN A 139 3.12 13.36 -14.98
N LEU A 140 4.01 13.70 -14.06
CA LEU A 140 3.75 14.75 -13.07
C LEU A 140 3.58 16.12 -13.73
N GLU A 141 4.41 16.43 -14.73
CA GLU A 141 4.42 17.73 -15.41
C GLU A 141 3.31 17.87 -16.45
N ASN A 142 2.82 16.77 -17.01
CA ASN A 142 1.73 16.78 -17.98
C ASN A 142 0.39 17.10 -17.29
N ARG A 143 -0.17 18.26 -17.57
CA ARG A 143 -1.44 18.72 -16.97
C ARG A 143 -2.67 17.96 -17.49
N ASP A 144 -2.58 17.37 -18.67
CA ASP A 144 -3.67 16.62 -19.30
C ASP A 144 -3.68 15.13 -18.87
N GLU A 145 -2.70 14.71 -18.09
CA GLU A 145 -2.55 13.35 -17.59
C GLU A 145 -2.65 13.34 -16.06
N ASP A 146 -3.42 12.42 -15.50
CA ASP A 146 -3.43 12.19 -14.05
C ASP A 146 -2.45 11.09 -13.66
N VAL A 147 -1.84 11.22 -12.49
CA VAL A 147 -1.02 10.19 -11.86
C VAL A 147 -1.75 9.70 -10.64
N CYS A 148 -2.19 8.46 -10.69
CA CYS A 148 -2.91 7.85 -9.59
C CYS A 148 -1.97 7.00 -8.74
N PHE A 149 -2.31 6.89 -7.45
CA PHE A 149 -1.56 6.11 -6.49
C PHE A 149 -2.44 5.04 -5.85
N SER A 150 -1.84 3.93 -5.46
CA SER A 150 -2.52 2.88 -4.73
C SER A 150 -1.62 2.25 -3.68
N VAL A 151 -2.22 1.91 -2.54
CA VAL A 151 -1.52 1.26 -1.45
C VAL A 151 -1.17 -0.19 -1.82
N ARG A 152 0.08 -0.58 -1.59
CA ARG A 152 0.52 -1.97 -1.58
C ARG A 152 0.57 -2.44 -0.13
N SER A 153 -0.30 -3.35 0.22
CA SER A 153 -0.49 -3.76 1.61
C SER A 153 -0.86 -5.22 1.75
N PHE A 154 -0.68 -5.72 2.96
CA PHE A 154 -1.25 -6.99 3.41
C PHE A 154 -2.44 -6.68 4.30
N THR A 155 -3.58 -7.32 4.04
CA THR A 155 -4.82 -7.07 4.75
C THR A 155 -5.41 -8.38 5.29
N ASP A 156 -6.21 -8.25 6.33
CA ASP A 156 -7.10 -9.28 6.84
C ASP A 156 -8.52 -8.83 6.50
N ASP A 157 -9.17 -9.57 5.63
CA ASP A 157 -10.44 -9.16 5.04
C ASP A 157 -11.60 -9.85 5.77
N ARG A 158 -12.48 -9.05 6.37
CA ARG A 158 -13.63 -9.54 7.17
C ARG A 158 -14.89 -8.75 6.86
N VAL A 159 -16.03 -9.39 7.12
CA VAL A 159 -17.32 -8.71 7.16
C VAL A 159 -17.64 -8.36 8.60
N VAL A 160 -17.73 -7.08 8.92
CA VAL A 160 -18.06 -6.56 10.25
C VAL A 160 -19.34 -5.75 10.16
N ASN A 161 -20.37 -6.14 10.89
CA ASN A 161 -21.69 -5.50 10.87
C ASN A 161 -22.27 -5.32 9.43
N GLY A 162 -22.06 -6.32 8.57
CA GLY A 162 -22.52 -6.28 7.17
C GLY A 162 -21.63 -5.47 6.22
N VAL A 163 -20.55 -4.86 6.72
CA VAL A 163 -19.61 -4.07 5.91
C VAL A 163 -18.36 -4.91 5.63
N LYS A 164 -18.04 -5.08 4.37
CA LYS A 164 -16.77 -5.68 3.94
C LYS A 164 -15.62 -4.75 4.35
N THR A 165 -14.74 -5.21 5.25
CA THR A 165 -13.68 -4.36 5.83
C THR A 165 -12.30 -5.01 5.65
N LYS A 166 -11.36 -4.23 5.17
CA LYS A 166 -9.92 -4.56 5.07
C LYS A 166 -9.19 -4.02 6.30
N PHE A 167 -8.71 -4.93 7.14
CA PHE A 167 -7.87 -4.58 8.28
C PHE A 167 -6.41 -4.62 7.85
N LEU A 168 -5.79 -3.45 7.73
CA LEU A 168 -4.40 -3.32 7.30
C LEU A 168 -3.44 -3.96 8.31
N LYS A 169 -2.72 -4.99 7.90
CA LYS A 169 -1.68 -5.65 8.69
C LYS A 169 -0.32 -5.03 8.45
N LYS A 170 -0.01 -4.71 7.21
CA LYS A 170 1.23 -4.09 6.78
C LYS A 170 0.99 -3.22 5.57
N ILE A 171 1.55 -2.04 5.55
CA ILE A 171 1.71 -1.24 4.34
C ILE A 171 3.16 -1.42 3.88
N VAL A 172 3.34 -1.87 2.64
CA VAL A 172 4.65 -2.04 2.03
C VAL A 172 5.11 -0.71 1.45
N THR A 173 4.31 -0.14 0.58
CA THR A 173 4.54 1.16 -0.07
C THR A 173 3.27 1.64 -0.76
N TYR A 174 3.41 2.71 -1.54
CA TYR A 174 2.43 3.17 -2.52
C TYR A 174 3.06 3.10 -3.90
N ASP A 175 2.31 2.63 -4.89
CA ASP A 175 2.75 2.54 -6.28
C ASP A 175 1.93 3.47 -7.16
N THR A 176 2.46 3.85 -8.33
CA THR A 176 1.65 4.50 -9.36
C THR A 176 0.82 3.47 -10.09
N ILE A 177 -0.40 3.84 -10.48
CA ILE A 177 -1.30 3.01 -11.24
C ILE A 177 -2.11 3.87 -12.20
N ASN A 178 -2.66 3.26 -13.26
CA ASN A 178 -3.49 3.98 -14.20
C ASN A 178 -4.85 4.34 -13.62
N GLU A 179 -5.37 3.50 -12.71
CA GLU A 179 -6.69 3.67 -12.12
C GLU A 179 -6.63 3.42 -10.60
N PRO A 180 -6.95 4.41 -9.75
CA PRO A 180 -6.78 4.31 -8.30
C PRO A 180 -7.87 3.46 -7.66
N GLY A 181 -7.50 2.63 -6.69
CA GLY A 181 -8.46 1.86 -5.89
C GLY A 181 -9.29 2.72 -4.94
N ILE A 182 -8.75 3.85 -4.53
CA ILE A 182 -9.46 4.89 -3.78
C ILE A 182 -9.53 6.12 -4.67
N PRO A 183 -10.73 6.58 -5.04
CA PRO A 183 -10.94 7.56 -6.10
C PRO A 183 -10.11 8.84 -6.00
N LYS A 184 -9.88 9.36 -4.82
CA LYS A 184 -9.14 10.61 -4.62
C LYS A 184 -7.62 10.45 -4.53
N SER A 185 -7.08 9.26 -4.81
CA SER A 185 -5.63 9.01 -4.79
C SER A 185 -4.98 9.47 -6.10
N SER A 186 -4.57 10.73 -6.17
CA SER A 186 -4.13 11.42 -7.38
C SER A 186 -3.03 12.44 -7.08
N LYS A 187 -2.32 12.87 -8.11
CA LYS A 187 -1.36 13.98 -8.02
C LYS A 187 -2.00 15.33 -7.69
N TYR A 188 -3.31 15.46 -7.90
CA TYR A 188 -4.04 16.70 -7.67
C TYR A 188 -4.71 16.76 -6.31
N HIS A 189 -4.75 17.94 -5.71
CA HIS A 189 -5.41 18.20 -4.43
C HIS A 189 -6.93 18.45 -4.53
N THR A 190 -7.47 18.57 -5.73
CA THR A 190 -8.89 18.88 -5.96
C THR A 190 -9.74 17.64 -6.18
N ALA A 191 -11.04 17.74 -5.94
CA ALA A 191 -11.96 16.63 -6.12
C ALA A 191 -12.09 16.27 -7.60
N SER A 192 -11.99 14.98 -7.93
CA SER A 192 -12.32 14.47 -9.26
C SER A 192 -13.73 13.94 -9.31
N MET A 193 -14.37 14.07 -10.45
CA MET A 193 -15.68 13.46 -10.73
C MET A 193 -15.51 12.06 -11.30
N GLU A 194 -16.49 11.22 -11.04
CA GLU A 194 -16.52 9.77 -11.20
C GLU A 194 -16.35 9.25 -12.63
N SER A 195 -15.80 8.03 -12.76
CA SER A 195 -16.31 7.09 -13.76
C SER A 195 -16.23 5.65 -13.24
N LEU A 196 -17.25 4.89 -13.57
CA LEU A 196 -17.45 3.49 -13.24
C LEU A 196 -16.82 2.62 -14.35
N GLY A 197 -15.97 1.69 -13.98
CA GLY A 197 -15.50 0.63 -14.86
C GLY A 197 -15.05 -0.57 -14.05
N ASP A 198 -15.69 -1.70 -14.30
CA ASP A 198 -15.42 -2.99 -13.65
C ASP A 198 -14.30 -3.73 -14.39
N ASP A 199 -13.06 -3.58 -13.92
CA ASP A 199 -12.02 -4.56 -14.23
C ASP A 199 -11.35 -5.02 -12.95
N VAL A 200 -11.82 -6.17 -12.46
CA VAL A 200 -11.32 -6.81 -11.25
C VAL A 200 -10.11 -7.65 -11.58
N ILE A 201 -8.94 -7.22 -11.20
CA ILE A 201 -7.78 -8.11 -11.12
C ILE A 201 -7.88 -8.85 -9.78
N THR A 202 -8.42 -10.07 -9.82
CA THR A 202 -8.46 -10.95 -8.66
C THR A 202 -7.04 -11.40 -8.32
N GLY A 203 -6.49 -10.91 -7.21
CA GLY A 203 -5.32 -11.50 -6.60
C GLY A 203 -5.67 -12.88 -6.02
N ALA A 204 -4.70 -13.78 -5.90
CA ALA A 204 -4.90 -15.07 -5.28
C ALA A 204 -5.32 -14.89 -3.81
N GLU A 205 -6.48 -15.43 -3.46
CA GLU A 205 -6.92 -15.53 -2.07
C GLU A 205 -6.15 -16.64 -1.37
N LEU A 206 -5.60 -16.35 -0.18
CA LEU A 206 -4.87 -17.32 0.62
C LEU A 206 -5.48 -17.42 2.01
N GLU A 207 -5.64 -18.63 2.50
CA GLU A 207 -6.03 -18.85 3.89
C GLU A 207 -4.87 -18.44 4.82
N HIS A 208 -5.16 -17.59 5.80
CA HIS A 208 -4.16 -17.03 6.72
C HIS A 208 -3.33 -18.11 7.43
N ALA A 209 -3.99 -19.15 7.93
CA ALA A 209 -3.31 -20.25 8.64
C ALA A 209 -2.35 -21.00 7.71
N PHE A 210 -2.80 -21.33 6.51
CA PHE A 210 -1.99 -22.03 5.51
C PHE A 210 -0.77 -21.20 5.09
N PHE A 211 -0.97 -19.89 4.92
CA PHE A 211 0.10 -18.99 4.56
C PHE A 211 1.19 -18.92 5.63
N THR A 212 0.82 -18.71 6.88
CA THR A 212 1.78 -18.62 7.98
C THR A 212 2.57 -19.92 8.13
N ASP A 213 1.91 -21.07 8.00
CA ASP A 213 2.54 -22.38 8.08
C ASP A 213 3.48 -22.64 6.90
N VAL A 214 3.11 -22.22 5.68
CA VAL A 214 3.99 -22.29 4.51
C VAL A 214 5.23 -21.42 4.72
N LEU A 215 5.07 -20.16 5.14
CA LEU A 215 6.20 -19.28 5.42
C LEU A 215 7.12 -19.84 6.51
N ARG A 216 6.56 -20.33 7.62
CA ARG A 216 7.34 -20.95 8.69
C ARG A 216 8.10 -22.18 8.20
N SER A 217 7.45 -23.03 7.40
CA SER A 217 8.08 -24.22 6.85
C SER A 217 9.22 -23.89 5.89
N GLU A 218 9.05 -22.84 5.08
CA GLU A 218 10.10 -22.37 4.18
C GLU A 218 11.28 -21.72 4.93
N VAL A 219 11.00 -20.89 5.94
CA VAL A 219 12.05 -20.34 6.82
C VAL A 219 12.82 -21.45 7.55
N ALA A 220 12.11 -22.51 8.01
CA ALA A 220 12.75 -23.66 8.67
C ALA A 220 13.61 -24.51 7.72
N ARG A 221 13.31 -24.52 6.41
CA ARG A 221 14.07 -25.23 5.36
C ARG A 221 15.29 -24.46 4.86
N LEU A 222 15.37 -23.15 5.14
CA LEU A 222 16.54 -22.38 4.75
C LEU A 222 17.75 -22.90 5.50
N PRO A 223 18.87 -23.21 4.81
CA PRO A 223 20.05 -23.71 5.48
C PRO A 223 20.49 -22.67 6.52
N GLN A 224 20.71 -23.13 7.74
CA GLN A 224 21.40 -22.36 8.78
C GLN A 224 22.85 -22.21 8.35
N VAL A 225 23.12 -21.29 7.44
CA VAL A 225 24.47 -21.05 6.94
C VAL A 225 25.24 -20.36 8.04
N GLY A 226 26.16 -21.10 8.62
CA GLY A 226 27.23 -20.54 9.45
C GLY A 226 27.97 -19.47 8.65
N PHE A 227 28.43 -18.46 9.36
CA PHE A 227 29.13 -17.28 8.86
C PHE A 227 30.11 -17.58 7.71
N GLY A 228 29.78 -17.16 6.50
CA GLY A 228 30.63 -17.29 5.33
C GLY A 228 29.94 -16.70 4.07
N GLU A 229 30.33 -15.49 3.73
CA GLU A 229 30.21 -14.81 2.43
C GLU A 229 28.89 -14.88 1.66
N GLY A 230 28.05 -13.83 1.79
CA GLY A 230 26.91 -13.61 0.92
C GLY A 230 25.83 -12.69 1.45
N VAL A 231 26.03 -11.39 1.41
CA VAL A 231 25.14 -10.31 1.90
C VAL A 231 23.68 -10.38 1.38
N SER A 232 23.36 -11.20 0.38
CA SER A 232 22.01 -11.26 -0.20
C SER A 232 21.05 -12.25 0.48
N PHE A 233 21.54 -13.26 1.18
CA PHE A 233 20.72 -14.31 1.81
C PHE A 233 20.18 -13.90 3.19
N GLU A 234 20.96 -13.20 3.99
CA GLU A 234 20.53 -12.71 5.31
C GLU A 234 19.38 -11.69 5.22
N ASN A 235 19.38 -10.85 4.21
CA ASN A 235 18.31 -9.88 4.00
C ASN A 235 16.96 -10.53 3.64
N ARG A 236 16.96 -11.64 2.90
CA ARG A 236 15.71 -12.32 2.53
C ARG A 236 15.08 -13.03 3.74
N ASN A 237 15.89 -13.68 4.55
CA ASN A 237 15.41 -14.39 5.74
C ASN A 237 14.89 -13.43 6.80
N SER A 238 15.59 -12.33 7.06
CA SER A 238 15.12 -11.30 7.99
C SER A 238 13.81 -10.65 7.51
N ASN A 239 13.64 -10.43 6.20
CA ASN A 239 12.41 -9.90 5.63
C ASN A 239 11.22 -10.85 5.79
N LEU A 240 11.42 -12.15 5.60
CA LEU A 240 10.35 -13.16 5.78
C LEU A 240 9.95 -13.30 7.26
N ILE A 241 10.90 -13.34 8.16
CA ILE A 241 10.65 -13.38 9.60
C ILE A 241 9.90 -12.13 10.06
N THR A 242 10.32 -10.97 9.59
CA THR A 242 9.63 -9.70 9.87
C THR A 242 8.21 -9.71 9.30
N LEU A 243 8.02 -10.22 8.09
CA LEU A 243 6.70 -10.32 7.46
C LEU A 243 5.77 -11.23 8.27
N ILE A 244 6.23 -12.40 8.70
CA ILE A 244 5.45 -13.31 9.56
C ILE A 244 5.06 -12.59 10.84
N SER A 245 6.02 -11.94 11.52
CA SER A 245 5.76 -11.19 12.75
C SER A 245 4.74 -10.07 12.56
N ASP A 246 4.82 -9.34 11.45
CA ASP A 246 3.88 -8.24 11.15
C ASP A 246 2.47 -8.77 10.87
N ILE A 247 2.34 -9.90 10.17
CA ILE A 247 1.06 -10.52 9.84
C ILE A 247 0.41 -11.14 11.08
N GLU A 248 1.21 -11.77 11.96
CA GLU A 248 0.73 -12.45 13.17
C GLU A 248 0.36 -11.51 14.32
N ARG A 249 0.73 -10.23 14.24
CA ARG A 249 0.35 -9.28 15.29
C ARG A 249 -1.16 -9.25 15.48
N PRO A 250 -1.65 -9.52 16.70
CA PRO A 250 -3.08 -9.47 16.96
C PRO A 250 -3.61 -8.06 16.72
N ILE A 251 -4.75 -7.97 16.07
CA ILE A 251 -5.50 -6.70 15.96
C ILE A 251 -5.97 -6.37 17.36
N LYS A 252 -5.36 -5.36 17.99
CA LYS A 252 -5.88 -4.84 19.26
C LYS A 252 -7.22 -4.20 18.96
N SER A 253 -8.31 -4.78 19.45
CA SER A 253 -9.62 -4.14 19.41
C SER A 253 -9.53 -2.83 20.19
N PHE A 254 -9.63 -1.71 19.49
CA PHE A 254 -9.78 -0.41 20.12
C PHE A 254 -11.21 -0.33 20.66
N VAL A 255 -11.39 -0.54 21.96
CA VAL A 255 -12.61 -0.20 22.66
C VAL A 255 -12.45 1.26 23.09
N PRO A 256 -13.25 2.19 22.51
CA PRO A 256 -13.19 3.59 22.93
C PRO A 256 -13.49 3.68 24.43
N SER A 257 -12.67 4.42 25.17
CA SER A 257 -12.81 4.60 26.61
C SER A 257 -14.12 5.31 27.03
N ALA A 258 -14.93 5.74 26.07
CA ALA A 258 -16.22 6.41 26.27
C ALA A 258 -17.39 5.49 26.67
N TRP A 259 -17.20 4.17 26.78
CA TRP A 259 -18.26 3.21 27.12
C TRP A 259 -18.02 2.53 28.48
N ARG A 260 -17.43 3.23 29.44
CA ARG A 260 -17.51 2.80 30.84
C ARG A 260 -18.56 3.66 31.56
N TRP A 261 -19.75 3.09 31.74
CA TRP A 261 -20.72 3.48 32.74
C TRP A 261 -20.46 2.70 34.01
#